data_6b3009361f739342fe56dbe0418fb320
#
_entry.id   6b3009361f739342fe56dbe0418fb320
#
_cell.length_a   1.000
_cell.length_b   1.000
_cell.length_c   1.000
_cell.angle_alpha   90.00
_cell.angle_beta   90.00
_cell.angle_gamma   90.00
#
_symmetry.space_group_name_H-M   'P 1'
#
loop_
_entity.id
_entity.type
_entity.pdbx_description
1 polymer ?
#
loop_
_entity_poly.entity_id
_entity_poly.type
_entity_poly.pdbx_seq_one_letter_code
_entity_poly.pdbx_strand_id
1 'polypeptide(L)'
;MAIENIIDNIARYLKKDPIEVRKKNFYQKDKRNVTHYGMTVEDNVINEIFKKLESKSNYKKRYSDIRKFNEKNKFKKKGIAITPLKFGISFTTIHLNQAGALVHIYTDGSVHLNHGGIEMGQGTHTKIAQLVANSFGLPYGLVHISSTNTAKVPNTSASAASSTTDLNGAAALNAVEKIKLNLEKFIKKKYKIYNQEAVYKDQYIIFGNRQFEFKSIIQEAYLNRISLSSSGFYSTPKINFDKKKFRGRPFYYFCYGAAVSEVIVDTLTGENILERVDILHDAGKPINPALELGQIEG
;
A
#
# COMPACT_ATOMS: atom_id res chain seq x y z
N MET A 1 9.45 6.54 -18.00
CA MET A 1 10.45 7.33 -18.78
C MET A 1 9.91 7.80 -20.13
N ALA A 2 9.43 6.95 -21.04
CA ALA A 2 9.03 7.36 -22.40
C ALA A 2 8.04 8.55 -22.45
N ILE A 3 6.96 8.51 -21.68
CA ILE A 3 5.96 9.58 -21.69
C ILE A 3 6.52 10.92 -21.19
N GLU A 4 7.42 10.91 -20.22
CA GLU A 4 8.03 12.13 -19.68
C GLU A 4 8.97 12.78 -20.70
N ASN A 5 9.72 11.98 -21.47
CA ASN A 5 10.51 12.49 -22.60
C ASN A 5 9.63 13.09 -23.70
N ILE A 6 8.48 12.48 -23.99
CA ILE A 6 7.52 13.02 -24.95
C ILE A 6 6.99 14.38 -24.48
N ILE A 7 6.63 14.50 -23.20
CA ILE A 7 6.14 15.75 -22.62
C ILE A 7 7.21 16.84 -22.65
N ASP A 8 8.46 16.51 -22.33
CA ASP A 8 9.58 17.45 -22.41
C ASP A 8 9.86 17.92 -23.84
N ASN A 9 9.78 17.01 -24.84
CA ASN A 9 9.94 17.36 -26.23
C ASN A 9 8.80 18.27 -26.73
N ILE A 10 7.55 17.99 -26.33
CA ILE A 10 6.40 18.85 -26.62
C ILE A 10 6.60 20.24 -26.00
N ALA A 11 7.06 20.30 -24.75
CA ALA A 11 7.32 21.56 -24.06
C ALA A 11 8.40 22.40 -24.78
N ARG A 12 9.50 21.76 -25.19
CA ARG A 12 10.57 22.41 -25.98
C ARG A 12 10.04 22.92 -27.32
N TYR A 13 9.27 22.10 -28.04
CA TYR A 13 8.68 22.51 -29.34
C TYR A 13 7.74 23.69 -29.16
N LEU A 14 6.91 23.68 -28.12
CA LEU A 14 5.98 24.78 -27.81
C LEU A 14 6.64 25.96 -27.11
N LYS A 15 7.94 25.92 -26.81
CA LYS A 15 8.69 26.91 -26.00
C LYS A 15 8.01 27.23 -24.68
N LYS A 16 7.46 26.18 -24.01
CA LYS A 16 6.79 26.26 -22.72
C LYS A 16 7.58 25.56 -21.63
N ASP A 17 7.31 25.90 -20.37
CA ASP A 17 7.83 25.15 -19.24
C ASP A 17 7.21 23.73 -19.24
N PRO A 18 8.04 22.66 -19.13
CA PRO A 18 7.53 21.29 -19.02
C PRO A 18 6.49 21.08 -17.92
N ILE A 19 6.59 21.84 -16.83
CA ILE A 19 5.60 21.83 -15.74
C ILE A 19 4.20 22.24 -16.24
N GLU A 20 4.10 23.26 -17.06
CA GLU A 20 2.81 23.72 -17.59
C GLU A 20 2.15 22.64 -18.46
N VAL A 21 2.95 21.95 -19.26
CA VAL A 21 2.49 20.86 -20.10
C VAL A 21 2.03 19.68 -19.23
N ARG A 22 2.79 19.32 -18.19
CA ARG A 22 2.40 18.27 -17.23
C ARG A 22 1.09 18.58 -16.53
N LYS A 23 0.97 19.78 -15.95
CA LYS A 23 -0.26 20.22 -15.25
C LYS A 23 -1.50 20.18 -16.14
N LYS A 24 -1.37 20.51 -17.43
CA LYS A 24 -2.49 20.42 -18.40
C LYS A 24 -2.95 18.97 -18.65
N ASN A 25 -2.07 18.01 -18.46
CA ASN A 25 -2.35 16.59 -18.66
C ASN A 25 -2.83 15.85 -17.41
N PHE A 26 -2.90 16.50 -16.25
CA PHE A 26 -3.41 15.88 -15.04
C PHE A 26 -4.91 15.59 -15.16
N TYR A 27 -5.32 14.44 -14.64
CA TYR A 27 -6.73 14.16 -14.40
C TYR A 27 -7.31 15.20 -13.45
N GLN A 28 -8.56 15.56 -13.68
CA GLN A 28 -9.31 16.44 -12.78
C GLN A 28 -10.24 15.60 -11.91
N LYS A 29 -10.87 16.22 -10.92
CA LYS A 29 -11.72 15.50 -9.97
C LYS A 29 -13.03 15.01 -10.61
N ASP A 30 -13.73 15.88 -11.33
CA ASP A 30 -15.09 15.61 -11.81
C ASP A 30 -15.21 15.58 -13.35
N LYS A 31 -14.13 15.89 -14.05
CA LYS A 31 -14.05 15.88 -15.52
C LYS A 31 -12.64 15.52 -15.97
N ARG A 32 -12.50 15.01 -17.21
CA ARG A 32 -11.21 14.55 -17.72
C ARG A 32 -10.52 13.56 -16.76
N ASN A 33 -11.31 12.76 -16.08
CA ASN A 33 -10.87 11.80 -15.06
C ASN A 33 -11.06 10.34 -15.51
N VAL A 34 -11.25 10.11 -16.79
CA VAL A 34 -11.33 8.76 -17.38
C VAL A 34 -10.02 8.42 -18.05
N THR A 35 -9.45 7.26 -17.72
CA THR A 35 -8.23 6.76 -18.36
C THR A 35 -8.49 6.32 -19.80
N HIS A 36 -7.41 6.17 -20.59
CA HIS A 36 -7.51 5.68 -21.96
C HIS A 36 -8.09 4.24 -22.04
N TYR A 37 -8.02 3.46 -20.98
CA TYR A 37 -8.64 2.13 -20.87
C TYR A 37 -10.04 2.13 -20.24
N GLY A 38 -10.65 3.31 -20.05
CA GLY A 38 -12.04 3.46 -19.64
C GLY A 38 -12.32 3.44 -18.14
N MET A 39 -11.30 3.43 -17.28
CA MET A 39 -11.46 3.50 -15.82
C MET A 39 -11.62 4.95 -15.36
N THR A 40 -12.63 5.23 -14.54
CA THR A 40 -12.75 6.51 -13.84
C THR A 40 -11.73 6.59 -12.69
N VAL A 41 -11.01 7.70 -12.62
CA VAL A 41 -10.10 8.03 -11.51
C VAL A 41 -10.91 8.79 -10.47
N GLU A 42 -11.23 8.13 -9.34
CA GLU A 42 -12.18 8.61 -8.35
C GLU A 42 -11.52 9.48 -7.26
N ASP A 43 -10.30 9.13 -6.85
CA ASP A 43 -9.59 9.65 -5.67
C ASP A 43 -8.31 10.42 -6.04
N ASN A 44 -8.39 11.26 -7.06
CA ASN A 44 -7.22 11.95 -7.60
C ASN A 44 -6.73 13.09 -6.70
N VAL A 45 -5.57 12.91 -6.09
CA VAL A 45 -4.88 13.91 -5.25
C VAL A 45 -3.61 14.49 -5.90
N ILE A 46 -3.32 14.15 -7.16
CA ILE A 46 -2.06 14.53 -7.82
C ILE A 46 -1.85 16.04 -7.89
N ASN A 47 -2.91 16.81 -8.10
CA ASN A 47 -2.82 18.28 -8.18
C ASN A 47 -2.37 18.89 -6.85
N GLU A 48 -2.85 18.36 -5.73
CA GLU A 48 -2.50 18.80 -4.38
C GLU A 48 -1.06 18.43 -4.03
N ILE A 49 -0.66 17.17 -4.31
CA ILE A 49 0.70 16.66 -4.10
C ILE A 49 1.69 17.52 -4.89
N PHE A 50 1.40 17.73 -6.17
CA PHE A 50 2.29 18.48 -7.06
C PHE A 50 2.46 19.93 -6.60
N LYS A 51 1.37 20.63 -6.28
CA LYS A 51 1.39 22.01 -5.77
C LYS A 51 2.17 22.11 -4.45
N LYS A 52 1.96 21.16 -3.54
CA LYS A 52 2.63 21.11 -2.24
C LYS A 52 4.13 20.84 -2.39
N LEU A 53 4.52 19.92 -3.28
CA LEU A 53 5.92 19.62 -3.56
C LEU A 53 6.61 20.79 -4.26
N GLU A 54 5.98 21.41 -5.27
CA GLU A 54 6.51 22.59 -5.96
C GLU A 54 6.86 23.72 -4.97
N SER A 55 5.98 23.94 -3.98
CA SER A 55 6.19 24.93 -2.92
C SER A 55 7.29 24.52 -1.94
N LYS A 56 7.17 23.31 -1.36
CA LYS A 56 8.12 22.85 -0.31
C LYS A 56 9.55 22.67 -0.81
N SER A 57 9.73 22.28 -2.06
CA SER A 57 11.06 22.14 -2.68
C SER A 57 11.66 23.46 -3.14
N ASN A 58 10.95 24.57 -3.02
CA ASN A 58 11.34 25.89 -3.57
C ASN A 58 11.66 25.81 -5.10
N TYR A 59 10.92 24.98 -5.83
CA TYR A 59 11.20 24.67 -7.23
C TYR A 59 11.42 25.90 -8.09
N LYS A 60 10.53 26.89 -8.02
CA LYS A 60 10.62 28.11 -8.86
C LYS A 60 11.90 28.89 -8.64
N LYS A 61 12.32 29.05 -7.39
CA LYS A 61 13.59 29.73 -7.05
C LYS A 61 14.78 28.94 -7.59
N ARG A 62 14.84 27.64 -7.30
CA ARG A 62 15.91 26.74 -7.79
C ARG A 62 15.99 26.73 -9.31
N TYR A 63 14.86 26.67 -10.01
CA TYR A 63 14.81 26.76 -11.47
C TYR A 63 15.45 28.06 -11.98
N SER A 64 15.14 29.21 -11.36
CA SER A 64 15.75 30.49 -11.70
C SER A 64 17.26 30.51 -11.44
N ASP A 65 17.68 29.99 -10.27
CA ASP A 65 19.10 29.93 -9.89
C ASP A 65 19.90 29.02 -10.83
N ILE A 66 19.33 27.90 -11.26
CA ILE A 66 19.90 26.97 -12.24
C ILE A 66 20.08 27.64 -13.61
N ARG A 67 19.11 28.43 -14.06
CA ARG A 67 19.26 29.19 -15.30
C ARG A 67 20.45 30.14 -15.23
N LYS A 68 20.58 30.92 -14.16
CA LYS A 68 21.70 31.84 -13.94
C LYS A 68 23.04 31.08 -13.85
N PHE A 69 23.05 29.91 -13.22
CA PHE A 69 24.23 29.05 -13.18
C PHE A 69 24.64 28.60 -14.58
N ASN A 70 23.69 28.15 -15.37
CA ASN A 70 23.92 27.66 -16.73
C ASN A 70 24.40 28.74 -17.70
N GLU A 71 23.99 29.99 -17.51
CA GLU A 71 24.47 31.14 -18.29
C GLU A 71 25.96 31.42 -18.02
N LYS A 72 26.40 31.28 -16.74
CA LYS A 72 27.77 31.57 -16.33
C LYS A 72 28.76 30.43 -16.55
N ASN A 73 28.28 29.19 -16.68
CA ASN A 73 29.11 28.00 -16.79
C ASN A 73 29.07 27.43 -18.21
N LYS A 74 30.24 27.26 -18.83
CA LYS A 74 30.32 26.75 -20.21
C LYS A 74 30.09 25.22 -20.28
N PHE A 75 30.76 24.49 -19.40
CA PHE A 75 30.86 23.03 -19.50
C PHE A 75 29.97 22.31 -18.47
N LYS A 76 29.82 22.82 -17.28
CA LYS A 76 28.93 22.25 -16.27
C LYS A 76 27.55 22.88 -16.39
N LYS A 77 26.53 22.03 -16.54
CA LYS A 77 25.13 22.45 -16.65
C LYS A 77 24.31 21.78 -15.59
N LYS A 78 23.40 22.51 -15.00
CA LYS A 78 22.42 21.98 -14.04
C LYS A 78 21.06 21.81 -14.71
N GLY A 79 20.31 20.83 -14.22
CA GLY A 79 18.92 20.60 -14.59
C GLY A 79 18.06 20.34 -13.38
N ILE A 80 16.80 20.74 -13.42
CA ILE A 80 15.81 20.43 -12.43
C ILE A 80 14.50 20.04 -13.12
N ALA A 81 13.86 18.98 -12.64
CA ALA A 81 12.56 18.55 -13.14
C ALA A 81 11.66 18.12 -11.98
N ILE A 82 10.36 18.29 -12.17
CA ILE A 82 9.34 17.72 -11.28
C ILE A 82 8.47 16.77 -12.09
N THR A 83 8.40 15.52 -11.64
CA THR A 83 7.65 14.45 -12.31
C THR A 83 6.53 13.93 -11.40
N PRO A 84 5.30 13.83 -11.91
CA PRO A 84 4.18 13.23 -11.19
C PRO A 84 4.19 11.72 -11.35
N LEU A 85 3.58 11.03 -10.38
CA LEU A 85 3.34 9.59 -10.41
C LEU A 85 1.86 9.30 -10.11
N LYS A 86 1.27 8.43 -10.91
CA LYS A 86 0.01 7.75 -10.62
C LYS A 86 0.23 6.26 -10.90
N PHE A 87 0.19 5.43 -9.86
CA PHE A 87 0.44 4.00 -9.97
C PHE A 87 -0.82 3.21 -9.58
N GLY A 88 -1.24 2.30 -10.46
CA GLY A 88 -2.42 1.46 -10.22
C GLY A 88 -2.06 0.22 -9.42
N ILE A 89 -2.82 -0.04 -8.36
CA ILE A 89 -2.63 -1.19 -7.46
C ILE A 89 -3.57 -2.31 -7.90
N SER A 90 -3.04 -3.38 -8.33
CA SER A 90 -3.57 -4.71 -8.74
C SER A 90 -2.89 -5.19 -10.03
N PHE A 91 -2.98 -6.47 -10.30
CA PHE A 91 -2.58 -7.04 -11.59
C PHE A 91 -3.67 -6.80 -12.65
N THR A 92 -3.28 -6.43 -13.86
CA THR A 92 -4.19 -6.41 -15.03
C THR A 92 -4.66 -7.82 -15.43
N THR A 93 -3.95 -8.85 -14.96
CA THR A 93 -4.34 -10.26 -15.07
C THR A 93 -5.21 -10.62 -13.87
N ILE A 94 -6.52 -10.57 -14.03
CA ILE A 94 -7.50 -10.53 -12.94
C ILE A 94 -7.36 -11.70 -11.96
N HIS A 95 -7.14 -12.93 -12.41
CA HIS A 95 -7.02 -14.11 -11.54
C HIS A 95 -5.79 -14.05 -10.60
N LEU A 96 -4.82 -13.17 -10.84
CA LEU A 96 -3.70 -12.97 -9.95
C LEU A 96 -4.02 -12.07 -8.73
N ASN A 97 -5.23 -11.50 -8.65
CA ASN A 97 -5.61 -10.63 -7.54
C ASN A 97 -6.36 -11.40 -6.46
N GLN A 98 -5.72 -12.42 -5.91
CA GLN A 98 -6.25 -13.27 -4.84
C GLN A 98 -5.14 -13.78 -3.93
N ALA A 99 -5.48 -14.09 -2.69
CA ALA A 99 -4.60 -14.74 -1.74
C ALA A 99 -5.40 -15.57 -0.71
N GLY A 100 -4.72 -16.58 -0.17
CA GLY A 100 -5.18 -17.33 0.99
C GLY A 100 -4.31 -17.05 2.21
N ALA A 101 -4.83 -17.33 3.39
CA ALA A 101 -4.09 -17.34 4.64
C ALA A 101 -4.62 -18.42 5.58
N LEU A 102 -3.79 -18.86 6.52
CA LEU A 102 -4.16 -19.76 7.61
C LEU A 102 -3.78 -19.11 8.93
N VAL A 103 -4.73 -19.02 9.84
CA VAL A 103 -4.54 -18.51 11.19
C VAL A 103 -4.99 -19.57 12.17
N HIS A 104 -4.20 -19.83 13.22
CA HIS A 104 -4.60 -20.66 14.34
C HIS A 104 -4.02 -20.12 15.65
N ILE A 105 -4.76 -20.37 16.73
CA ILE A 105 -4.44 -19.91 18.07
C ILE A 105 -4.12 -21.14 18.92
N TYR A 106 -2.97 -21.10 19.58
CA TYR A 106 -2.56 -22.11 20.54
C TYR A 106 -3.17 -21.86 21.93
N THR A 107 -3.21 -22.88 22.76
CA THR A 107 -3.82 -22.81 24.11
C THR A 107 -3.15 -21.84 25.07
N ASP A 108 -1.94 -21.39 24.76
CA ASP A 108 -1.23 -20.34 25.50
C ASP A 108 -1.63 -18.91 25.09
N GLY A 109 -2.50 -18.79 24.08
CA GLY A 109 -2.96 -17.53 23.52
C GLY A 109 -2.08 -16.99 22.39
N SER A 110 -0.98 -17.65 22.05
CA SER A 110 -0.17 -17.27 20.90
C SER A 110 -0.89 -17.60 19.58
N VAL A 111 -0.60 -16.82 18.54
CA VAL A 111 -1.22 -16.93 17.20
C VAL A 111 -0.16 -17.33 16.19
N HIS A 112 -0.44 -18.37 15.41
CA HIS A 112 0.39 -18.71 14.26
C HIS A 112 -0.30 -18.30 12.98
N LEU A 113 0.44 -17.60 12.14
CA LEU A 113 -0.02 -17.05 10.86
C LEU A 113 0.81 -17.63 9.72
N ASN A 114 0.13 -18.16 8.72
CA ASN A 114 0.70 -18.51 7.43
C ASN A 114 0.00 -17.71 6.32
N HIS A 115 0.77 -17.11 5.45
CA HIS A 115 0.28 -16.46 4.25
C HIS A 115 1.28 -16.64 3.10
N GLY A 116 0.83 -16.39 1.87
CA GLY A 116 1.64 -16.64 0.69
C GLY A 116 2.51 -15.47 0.22
N GLY A 117 2.44 -14.32 0.88
CA GLY A 117 3.27 -13.18 0.53
C GLY A 117 4.75 -13.41 0.82
N ILE A 118 5.61 -13.11 -0.14
CA ILE A 118 7.07 -13.23 0.00
C ILE A 118 7.62 -11.97 0.66
N GLU A 119 8.49 -12.16 1.68
CA GLU A 119 9.28 -11.09 2.28
C GLU A 119 10.56 -10.88 1.47
N MET A 120 10.77 -9.66 1.00
CA MET A 120 11.94 -9.25 0.21
C MET A 120 12.63 -8.02 0.83
N GLY A 121 12.34 -7.73 2.10
CA GLY A 121 12.81 -6.53 2.81
C GLY A 121 11.79 -5.39 2.86
N GLN A 122 10.60 -5.56 2.25
CA GLN A 122 9.54 -4.55 2.25
C GLN A 122 8.66 -4.54 3.51
N GLY A 123 8.90 -5.45 4.47
CA GLY A 123 8.20 -5.52 5.75
C GLY A 123 6.80 -6.13 5.67
N THR A 124 6.49 -6.92 4.65
CA THR A 124 5.17 -7.56 4.47
C THR A 124 4.81 -8.47 5.64
N HIS A 125 5.74 -9.32 6.11
CA HIS A 125 5.49 -10.21 7.25
C HIS A 125 5.16 -9.41 8.50
N THR A 126 5.93 -8.39 8.81
CA THR A 126 5.70 -7.53 9.98
C THR A 126 4.33 -6.84 9.90
N LYS A 127 3.98 -6.28 8.75
CA LYS A 127 2.70 -5.58 8.55
C LYS A 127 1.51 -6.51 8.71
N ILE A 128 1.55 -7.71 8.13
CA ILE A 128 0.45 -8.67 8.22
C ILE A 128 0.32 -9.23 9.65
N ALA A 129 1.42 -9.53 10.33
CA ALA A 129 1.39 -9.91 11.75
C ALA A 129 0.79 -8.81 12.62
N GLN A 130 1.14 -7.56 12.36
CA GLN A 130 0.58 -6.40 13.08
C GLN A 130 -0.93 -6.26 12.85
N LEU A 131 -1.43 -6.48 11.62
CA LEU A 131 -2.87 -6.48 11.32
C LEU A 131 -3.60 -7.55 12.13
N VAL A 132 -3.05 -8.78 12.19
CA VAL A 132 -3.62 -9.89 12.96
C VAL A 132 -3.60 -9.59 14.46
N ALA A 133 -2.45 -9.12 14.98
CA ALA A 133 -2.30 -8.73 16.38
C ALA A 133 -3.31 -7.66 16.79
N ASN A 134 -3.40 -6.57 16.00
CA ASN A 134 -4.35 -5.49 16.23
C ASN A 134 -5.81 -5.98 16.20
N SER A 135 -6.14 -6.89 15.27
CA SER A 135 -7.50 -7.41 15.15
C SER A 135 -7.91 -8.25 16.36
N PHE A 136 -7.00 -9.00 16.96
CA PHE A 136 -7.25 -9.73 18.21
C PHE A 136 -7.00 -8.91 19.48
N GLY A 137 -6.55 -7.67 19.38
CA GLY A 137 -6.16 -6.84 20.53
C GLY A 137 -4.96 -7.40 21.29
N LEU A 138 -4.02 -8.04 20.58
CA LEU A 138 -2.85 -8.70 21.16
C LEU A 138 -1.57 -7.89 20.93
N PRO A 139 -0.56 -8.04 21.81
CA PRO A 139 0.79 -7.59 21.52
C PRO A 139 1.34 -8.27 20.26
N TYR A 140 2.11 -7.54 19.46
CA TYR A 140 2.75 -8.05 18.24
C TYR A 140 3.56 -9.34 18.47
N GLY A 141 4.28 -9.42 19.60
CA GLY A 141 5.12 -10.57 19.94
C GLY A 141 4.38 -11.91 20.15
N LEU A 142 3.04 -11.89 20.26
CA LEU A 142 2.24 -13.10 20.33
C LEU A 142 1.83 -13.65 18.95
N VAL A 143 2.14 -12.95 17.86
CA VAL A 143 1.84 -13.40 16.49
C VAL A 143 3.10 -13.86 15.81
N HIS A 144 3.18 -15.14 15.50
CA HIS A 144 4.33 -15.78 14.86
C HIS A 144 4.00 -16.12 13.40
N ILE A 145 4.89 -15.73 12.47
CA ILE A 145 4.79 -16.09 11.06
C ILE A 145 5.84 -17.13 10.73
N SER A 146 5.42 -18.18 10.06
CA SER A 146 6.37 -19.13 9.45
C SER A 146 6.73 -18.70 8.03
N SER A 147 7.93 -19.07 7.61
CA SER A 147 8.41 -18.83 6.23
C SER A 147 7.40 -19.31 5.18
N THR A 148 7.19 -18.52 4.14
CA THR A 148 6.30 -18.86 3.03
C THR A 148 6.89 -20.01 2.20
N ASN A 149 6.07 -21.01 1.92
CA ASN A 149 6.38 -22.09 1.00
C ASN A 149 5.10 -22.66 0.36
N THR A 150 5.25 -23.46 -0.68
CA THR A 150 4.13 -23.99 -1.48
C THR A 150 3.30 -25.07 -0.77
N ALA A 151 3.73 -25.57 0.38
CA ALA A 151 3.01 -26.59 1.14
C ALA A 151 1.91 -26.05 2.06
N LYS A 152 1.81 -24.73 2.25
CA LYS A 152 1.01 -24.15 3.32
C LYS A 152 -0.26 -23.45 2.88
N VAL A 153 -0.18 -22.60 1.86
CA VAL A 153 -1.27 -21.68 1.49
C VAL A 153 -1.54 -21.76 -0.01
N PRO A 154 -2.73 -22.24 -0.40
CA PRO A 154 -3.13 -22.26 -1.81
C PRO A 154 -3.58 -20.87 -2.29
N ASN A 155 -3.75 -20.74 -3.61
CA ASN A 155 -4.33 -19.58 -4.27
C ASN A 155 -3.62 -18.25 -3.97
N THR A 156 -2.31 -18.30 -3.76
CA THR A 156 -1.52 -17.09 -3.57
C THR A 156 -0.85 -16.69 -4.88
N SER A 157 -0.97 -15.41 -5.18
CA SER A 157 -0.30 -14.80 -6.34
C SER A 157 1.12 -14.39 -6.01
N ALA A 158 1.90 -14.09 -7.04
CA ALA A 158 3.24 -13.54 -6.88
C ALA A 158 3.23 -12.24 -6.05
N SER A 159 4.27 -12.02 -5.26
CA SER A 159 4.47 -10.77 -4.50
C SER A 159 4.92 -9.65 -5.45
N ALA A 160 3.96 -9.05 -6.16
CA ALA A 160 4.17 -8.02 -7.16
C ALA A 160 2.94 -7.09 -7.25
N ALA A 161 2.95 -6.15 -8.22
CA ALA A 161 1.89 -5.17 -8.48
C ALA A 161 1.52 -4.32 -7.25
N SER A 162 2.44 -4.20 -6.28
CA SER A 162 2.28 -3.48 -5.00
C SER A 162 1.06 -3.91 -4.18
N SER A 163 0.56 -5.13 -4.38
CA SER A 163 -0.67 -5.63 -3.77
C SER A 163 -0.46 -6.75 -2.74
N THR A 164 0.79 -7.10 -2.42
CA THR A 164 1.09 -8.24 -1.55
C THR A 164 0.48 -8.12 -0.16
N THR A 165 0.64 -6.96 0.50
CA THR A 165 0.07 -6.72 1.83
C THR A 165 -1.44 -6.61 1.77
N ASP A 166 -2.01 -5.98 0.73
CA ASP A 166 -3.46 -5.88 0.52
C ASP A 166 -4.10 -7.27 0.44
N LEU A 167 -3.59 -8.13 -0.44
CA LEU A 167 -4.14 -9.46 -0.69
C LEU A 167 -3.98 -10.38 0.51
N ASN A 168 -2.76 -10.52 1.01
CA ASN A 168 -2.44 -11.47 2.07
C ASN A 168 -2.93 -10.96 3.44
N GLY A 169 -2.88 -9.66 3.70
CA GLY A 169 -3.43 -9.05 4.90
C GLY A 169 -4.95 -9.21 4.98
N ALA A 170 -5.67 -8.93 3.88
CA ALA A 170 -7.11 -9.11 3.83
C ALA A 170 -7.52 -10.60 3.98
N ALA A 171 -6.75 -11.53 3.38
CA ALA A 171 -6.97 -12.96 3.57
C ALA A 171 -6.76 -13.39 5.04
N ALA A 172 -5.71 -12.88 5.68
CA ALA A 172 -5.44 -13.14 7.11
C ALA A 172 -6.56 -12.59 8.00
N LEU A 173 -7.01 -11.35 7.76
CA LEU A 173 -8.12 -10.76 8.50
C LEU A 173 -9.44 -11.54 8.29
N ASN A 174 -9.69 -12.06 7.09
CA ASN A 174 -10.84 -12.93 6.86
C ASN A 174 -10.78 -14.22 7.70
N ALA A 175 -9.60 -14.83 7.87
CA ALA A 175 -9.42 -15.96 8.77
C ALA A 175 -9.66 -15.57 10.24
N VAL A 176 -9.11 -14.43 10.65
CA VAL A 176 -9.29 -13.88 12.01
C VAL A 176 -10.78 -13.65 12.33
N GLU A 177 -11.52 -13.03 11.44
CA GLU A 177 -12.95 -12.78 11.65
C GLU A 177 -13.77 -14.06 11.82
N LYS A 178 -13.45 -15.12 11.10
CA LYS A 178 -14.10 -16.43 11.29
C LYS A 178 -13.81 -17.01 12.67
N ILE A 179 -12.59 -16.88 13.16
CA ILE A 179 -12.21 -17.34 14.50
C ILE A 179 -12.94 -16.50 15.56
N LYS A 180 -12.95 -15.18 15.43
CA LYS A 180 -13.69 -14.26 16.31
C LYS A 180 -15.16 -14.64 16.41
N LEU A 181 -15.81 -14.86 15.27
CA LEU A 181 -17.22 -15.28 15.24
C LEU A 181 -17.47 -16.57 16.03
N ASN A 182 -16.56 -17.55 15.97
CA ASN A 182 -16.67 -18.79 16.75
C ASN A 182 -16.50 -18.53 18.25
N LEU A 183 -15.49 -17.73 18.64
CA LEU A 183 -15.25 -17.34 20.03
C LEU A 183 -16.42 -16.54 20.60
N GLU A 184 -16.93 -15.57 19.85
CA GLU A 184 -18.07 -14.75 20.28
C GLU A 184 -19.35 -15.58 20.50
N LYS A 185 -19.65 -16.49 19.57
CA LYS A 185 -20.77 -17.42 19.74
C LYS A 185 -20.63 -18.27 21.00
N PHE A 186 -19.42 -18.78 21.25
CA PHE A 186 -19.11 -19.55 22.44
C PHE A 186 -19.29 -18.73 23.73
N ILE A 187 -18.69 -17.52 23.79
CA ILE A 187 -18.77 -16.63 24.95
C ILE A 187 -20.23 -16.22 25.20
N LYS A 188 -20.94 -15.77 24.18
CA LYS A 188 -22.34 -15.36 24.27
C LYS A 188 -23.21 -16.47 24.81
N LYS A 189 -23.05 -17.70 24.33
CA LYS A 189 -23.78 -18.87 24.80
C LYS A 189 -23.45 -19.23 26.25
N LYS A 190 -22.14 -19.33 26.57
CA LYS A 190 -21.67 -19.78 27.90
C LYS A 190 -21.99 -18.78 28.99
N TYR A 191 -21.79 -17.50 28.73
CA TYR A 191 -21.94 -16.43 29.73
C TYR A 191 -23.27 -15.68 29.62
N LYS A 192 -24.21 -16.14 28.79
CA LYS A 192 -25.56 -15.58 28.61
C LYS A 192 -25.51 -14.07 28.24
N ILE A 193 -24.68 -13.70 27.28
CA ILE A 193 -24.53 -12.33 26.78
C ILE A 193 -25.40 -12.18 25.53
N TYR A 194 -26.30 -11.21 25.54
CA TYR A 194 -27.20 -10.94 24.42
C TYR A 194 -27.07 -9.50 23.97
N ASN A 195 -27.26 -9.27 22.67
CA ASN A 195 -27.32 -7.94 22.05
C ASN A 195 -26.10 -7.02 22.30
N GLN A 196 -24.91 -7.61 22.44
CA GLN A 196 -23.67 -6.87 22.59
C GLN A 196 -22.65 -7.35 21.55
N GLU A 197 -21.87 -6.41 21.02
CA GLU A 197 -20.76 -6.69 20.13
C GLU A 197 -19.47 -6.86 20.95
N ALA A 198 -18.56 -7.70 20.44
CA ALA A 198 -17.27 -7.91 21.06
C ALA A 198 -16.27 -6.85 20.61
N VAL A 199 -15.50 -6.33 21.54
CA VAL A 199 -14.32 -5.50 21.28
C VAL A 199 -13.09 -6.25 21.76
N TYR A 200 -12.12 -6.44 20.88
CA TYR A 200 -10.84 -7.08 21.18
C TYR A 200 -9.80 -6.00 21.44
N LYS A 201 -9.33 -5.90 22.66
CA LYS A 201 -8.40 -4.84 23.08
C LYS A 201 -7.58 -5.26 24.30
N ASP A 202 -6.28 -4.89 24.31
CA ASP A 202 -5.38 -5.05 25.45
C ASP A 202 -5.40 -6.47 26.05
N GLN A 203 -5.42 -7.51 25.20
CA GLN A 203 -5.51 -8.93 25.53
C GLN A 203 -6.84 -9.35 26.19
N TYR A 204 -7.89 -8.56 26.01
CA TYR A 204 -9.24 -8.89 26.48
C TYR A 204 -10.26 -8.93 25.34
N ILE A 205 -11.29 -9.75 25.55
CA ILE A 205 -12.52 -9.75 24.76
C ILE A 205 -13.60 -9.09 25.62
N ILE A 206 -14.11 -7.97 25.19
CA ILE A 206 -14.96 -7.07 25.97
C ILE A 206 -16.36 -7.04 25.38
N PHE A 207 -17.37 -7.27 26.22
CA PHE A 207 -18.79 -7.12 25.90
C PHE A 207 -19.41 -6.13 26.90
N GLY A 208 -19.63 -4.89 26.47
CA GLY A 208 -20.11 -3.83 27.38
C GLY A 208 -19.20 -3.67 28.59
N ASN A 209 -19.71 -3.95 29.79
CA ASN A 209 -18.95 -3.86 31.06
C ASN A 209 -18.27 -5.17 31.45
N ARG A 210 -18.37 -6.23 30.66
CA ARG A 210 -17.77 -7.55 30.97
C ARG A 210 -16.50 -7.74 30.17
N GLN A 211 -15.43 -8.13 30.86
CA GLN A 211 -14.12 -8.38 30.24
C GLN A 211 -13.70 -9.83 30.48
N PHE A 212 -13.15 -10.43 29.44
CA PHE A 212 -12.65 -11.81 29.48
C PHE A 212 -11.21 -11.79 28.95
N GLU A 213 -10.30 -12.31 29.78
CA GLU A 213 -8.90 -12.42 29.32
C GLU A 213 -8.81 -13.35 28.10
N PHE A 214 -8.14 -12.92 27.06
CA PHE A 214 -8.06 -13.65 25.80
C PHE A 214 -7.53 -15.07 25.98
N LYS A 215 -6.39 -15.22 26.69
CA LYS A 215 -5.78 -16.54 26.95
C LYS A 215 -6.71 -17.49 27.69
N SER A 216 -7.40 -17.02 28.72
CA SER A 216 -8.35 -17.81 29.48
C SER A 216 -9.51 -18.30 28.61
N ILE A 217 -10.05 -17.42 27.74
CA ILE A 217 -11.11 -17.79 26.81
C ILE A 217 -10.62 -18.82 25.79
N ILE A 218 -9.38 -18.69 25.29
CA ILE A 218 -8.80 -19.66 24.36
C ILE A 218 -8.71 -21.06 25.00
N GLN A 219 -8.25 -21.15 26.26
CA GLN A 219 -8.20 -22.40 27.01
C GLN A 219 -9.59 -23.00 27.18
N GLU A 220 -10.57 -22.18 27.58
CA GLU A 220 -11.95 -22.63 27.74
C GLU A 220 -12.55 -23.09 26.38
N ALA A 221 -12.32 -22.36 25.31
CA ALA A 221 -12.78 -22.72 23.98
C ALA A 221 -12.20 -24.07 23.53
N TYR A 222 -10.91 -24.30 23.77
CA TYR A 222 -10.25 -25.57 23.49
C TYR A 222 -10.91 -26.73 24.25
N LEU A 223 -11.12 -26.58 25.57
CA LEU A 223 -11.78 -27.59 26.40
C LEU A 223 -13.24 -27.86 25.99
N ASN A 224 -13.89 -26.89 25.38
CA ASN A 224 -15.25 -27.00 24.83
C ASN A 224 -15.29 -27.41 23.36
N ARG A 225 -14.16 -27.80 22.77
CA ARG A 225 -14.05 -28.27 21.37
C ARG A 225 -14.48 -27.21 20.35
N ILE A 226 -14.18 -25.95 20.62
CA ILE A 226 -14.38 -24.84 19.67
C ILE A 226 -13.15 -24.74 18.78
N SER A 227 -13.35 -24.62 17.47
CA SER A 227 -12.23 -24.46 16.55
C SER A 227 -11.50 -23.13 16.75
N LEU A 228 -10.19 -23.22 16.94
CA LEU A 228 -9.27 -22.10 17.13
C LEU A 228 -8.44 -21.83 15.86
N SER A 229 -8.84 -22.39 14.73
CA SER A 229 -8.15 -22.20 13.45
C SER A 229 -9.14 -21.94 12.32
N SER A 230 -8.69 -21.17 11.32
CA SER A 230 -9.45 -20.94 10.11
C SER A 230 -8.54 -20.60 8.93
N SER A 231 -8.95 -21.01 7.73
CA SER A 231 -8.42 -20.45 6.49
C SER A 231 -9.22 -19.21 6.11
N GLY A 232 -8.50 -18.21 5.58
CA GLY A 232 -9.06 -17.03 4.97
C GLY A 232 -8.76 -16.98 3.48
N PHE A 233 -9.62 -16.32 2.73
CA PHE A 233 -9.45 -16.07 1.31
C PHE A 233 -9.90 -14.66 0.99
N TYR A 234 -9.16 -14.01 0.10
CA TYR A 234 -9.51 -12.69 -0.40
C TYR A 234 -9.27 -12.62 -1.91
N SER A 235 -10.18 -11.99 -2.60
CA SER A 235 -10.04 -11.58 -4.00
C SER A 235 -10.38 -10.10 -4.12
N THR A 236 -9.55 -9.36 -4.84
CA THR A 236 -9.75 -7.91 -5.00
C THR A 236 -11.09 -7.62 -5.69
N PRO A 237 -12.00 -6.87 -5.05
CA PRO A 237 -13.31 -6.60 -5.63
C PRO A 237 -13.27 -5.55 -6.74
N LYS A 238 -14.35 -5.45 -7.51
CA LYS A 238 -14.61 -4.37 -8.50
C LYS A 238 -13.60 -4.26 -9.64
N ILE A 239 -12.65 -5.16 -9.77
CA ILE A 239 -11.68 -5.15 -10.87
C ILE A 239 -12.18 -6.00 -12.04
N ASN A 240 -11.96 -5.49 -13.24
CA ASN A 240 -12.22 -6.19 -14.48
C ASN A 240 -11.34 -5.62 -15.59
N PHE A 241 -10.88 -6.44 -16.53
CA PHE A 241 -10.08 -5.95 -17.63
C PHE A 241 -10.17 -6.90 -18.83
N ASP A 242 -10.67 -6.40 -19.95
CA ASP A 242 -10.66 -7.10 -21.23
C ASP A 242 -9.34 -6.82 -21.96
N LYS A 243 -8.46 -7.82 -21.97
CA LYS A 243 -7.12 -7.71 -22.61
C LYS A 243 -7.19 -7.55 -24.13
N LYS A 244 -8.25 -8.02 -24.78
CA LYS A 244 -8.39 -7.89 -26.25
C LYS A 244 -8.81 -6.48 -26.64
N LYS A 245 -9.70 -5.88 -25.86
CA LYS A 245 -10.21 -4.53 -26.10
C LYS A 245 -9.38 -3.46 -25.38
N PHE A 246 -8.47 -3.84 -24.48
CA PHE A 246 -7.74 -2.94 -23.58
C PHE A 246 -8.69 -2.00 -22.82
N ARG A 247 -9.77 -2.54 -22.25
CA ARG A 247 -10.82 -1.77 -21.58
C ARG A 247 -11.22 -2.41 -20.26
N GLY A 248 -11.57 -1.56 -19.28
CA GLY A 248 -12.09 -1.98 -17.99
C GLY A 248 -11.54 -1.20 -16.80
N ARG A 249 -11.72 -1.77 -15.61
CA ARG A 249 -11.18 -1.29 -14.34
C ARG A 249 -10.09 -2.26 -13.87
N PRO A 250 -8.85 -2.18 -14.38
CA PRO A 250 -7.79 -3.13 -14.02
C PRO A 250 -7.24 -2.93 -12.62
N PHE A 251 -7.41 -1.74 -12.01
CA PHE A 251 -6.84 -1.37 -10.72
C PHE A 251 -7.94 -1.13 -9.70
N TYR A 252 -7.67 -1.53 -8.46
CA TYR A 252 -8.60 -1.31 -7.36
C TYR A 252 -8.59 0.16 -6.92
N TYR A 253 -7.39 0.73 -6.77
CA TYR A 253 -7.15 2.14 -6.48
C TYR A 253 -5.83 2.60 -7.09
N PHE A 254 -5.53 3.89 -6.96
CA PHE A 254 -4.25 4.46 -7.37
C PHE A 254 -3.47 5.01 -6.17
N CYS A 255 -2.16 4.86 -6.24
CA CYS A 255 -1.20 5.53 -5.39
C CYS A 255 -0.63 6.73 -6.13
N TYR A 256 -0.41 7.85 -5.44
CA TYR A 256 0.05 9.09 -6.03
C TYR A 256 1.34 9.57 -5.40
N GLY A 257 2.16 10.24 -6.19
CA GLY A 257 3.38 10.87 -5.73
C GLY A 257 3.92 11.88 -6.72
N ALA A 258 4.94 12.60 -6.31
CA ALA A 258 5.75 13.41 -7.19
C ALA A 258 7.17 13.53 -6.64
N ALA A 259 8.14 13.71 -7.54
CA ALA A 259 9.53 13.92 -7.20
C ALA A 259 10.10 15.14 -7.91
N VAL A 260 10.89 15.96 -7.21
CA VAL A 260 11.74 16.98 -7.78
C VAL A 260 13.17 16.47 -7.74
N SER A 261 13.82 16.39 -8.89
CA SER A 261 15.20 15.97 -9.00
C SER A 261 16.06 17.09 -9.59
N GLU A 262 17.21 17.36 -8.97
CA GLU A 262 18.22 18.31 -9.42
C GLU A 262 19.51 17.57 -9.73
N VAL A 263 20.06 17.82 -10.92
CA VAL A 263 21.28 17.17 -11.41
C VAL A 263 22.26 18.20 -11.93
N ILE A 264 23.55 17.87 -11.86
CA ILE A 264 24.62 18.57 -12.59
C ILE A 264 25.22 17.61 -13.61
N VAL A 265 25.52 18.11 -14.80
CA VAL A 265 26.12 17.34 -15.90
C VAL A 265 27.37 18.07 -16.37
N ASP A 266 28.47 17.36 -16.50
CA ASP A 266 29.65 17.81 -17.24
C ASP A 266 29.44 17.51 -18.72
N THR A 267 29.32 18.54 -19.55
CA THR A 267 29.03 18.39 -20.99
C THR A 267 30.22 17.92 -21.81
N LEU A 268 31.42 17.87 -21.23
CA LEU A 268 32.62 17.35 -21.91
C LEU A 268 32.75 15.84 -21.72
N THR A 269 32.51 15.35 -20.51
CA THR A 269 32.68 13.94 -20.18
C THR A 269 31.36 13.15 -20.22
N GLY A 270 30.21 13.84 -20.05
CA GLY A 270 28.90 13.22 -19.89
C GLY A 270 28.63 12.73 -18.45
N GLU A 271 29.57 12.90 -17.54
CA GLU A 271 29.36 12.57 -16.14
C GLU A 271 28.22 13.39 -15.54
N ASN A 272 27.41 12.76 -14.72
CA ASN A 272 26.31 13.43 -14.03
C ASN A 272 26.28 13.07 -12.55
N ILE A 273 25.81 14.02 -11.76
CA ILE A 273 25.66 13.86 -10.29
C ILE A 273 24.23 14.29 -9.96
N LEU A 274 23.54 13.44 -9.21
CA LEU A 274 22.25 13.77 -8.60
C LEU A 274 22.53 14.60 -7.35
N GLU A 275 22.22 15.90 -7.38
CA GLU A 275 22.53 16.82 -6.28
C GLU A 275 21.46 16.80 -5.20
N ARG A 276 20.19 16.66 -5.61
CA ARG A 276 19.07 16.65 -4.66
C ARG A 276 17.83 15.99 -5.24
N VAL A 277 17.11 15.27 -4.37
CA VAL A 277 15.77 14.75 -4.65
C VAL A 277 14.82 15.16 -3.52
N ASP A 278 13.68 15.71 -3.87
CA ASP A 278 12.56 15.96 -2.94
C ASP A 278 11.39 15.10 -3.38
N ILE A 279 10.86 14.25 -2.51
CA ILE A 279 9.75 13.35 -2.79
C ILE A 279 8.56 13.70 -1.91
N LEU A 280 7.36 13.74 -2.49
CA LEU A 280 6.11 13.73 -1.77
C LEU A 280 5.25 12.59 -2.27
N HIS A 281 4.98 11.62 -1.40
CA HIS A 281 4.27 10.41 -1.70
C HIS A 281 3.01 10.29 -0.83
N ASP A 282 1.89 9.86 -1.44
CA ASP A 282 0.68 9.50 -0.72
C ASP A 282 0.68 8.00 -0.47
N ALA A 283 1.04 7.61 0.74
CA ALA A 283 1.03 6.23 1.20
C ALA A 283 -0.29 5.84 1.91
N GLY A 284 -1.27 6.75 1.94
CA GLY A 284 -2.49 6.56 2.74
C GLY A 284 -2.19 6.52 4.24
N LYS A 285 -3.03 5.79 5.00
CA LYS A 285 -2.81 5.56 6.42
C LYS A 285 -1.80 4.43 6.63
N PRO A 286 -0.62 4.69 7.18
CA PRO A 286 0.42 3.68 7.35
C PRO A 286 0.00 2.58 8.33
N ILE A 287 0.27 1.33 8.01
CA ILE A 287 0.13 0.19 8.93
C ILE A 287 1.27 0.22 9.96
N ASN A 288 2.48 0.48 9.49
CA ASN A 288 3.68 0.63 10.31
C ASN A 288 4.47 1.84 9.83
N PRO A 289 4.35 3.01 10.51
CA PRO A 289 4.99 4.25 10.06
C PRO A 289 6.49 4.16 9.86
N ALA A 290 7.20 3.39 10.69
CA ALA A 290 8.66 3.26 10.57
C ALA A 290 9.06 2.49 9.30
N LEU A 291 8.34 1.41 8.98
CA LEU A 291 8.60 0.63 7.76
C LEU A 291 8.23 1.43 6.50
N GLU A 292 7.10 2.14 6.50
CA GLU A 292 6.71 2.98 5.36
C GLU A 292 7.72 4.11 5.13
N LEU A 293 8.19 4.76 6.19
CA LEU A 293 9.22 5.80 6.06
C LEU A 293 10.51 5.24 5.47
N GLY A 294 11.00 4.10 5.97
CA GLY A 294 12.16 3.42 5.43
C GLY A 294 12.02 3.04 3.96
N GLN A 295 10.82 2.66 3.51
CA GLN A 295 10.56 2.35 2.09
C GLN A 295 10.59 3.62 1.19
N ILE A 296 10.29 4.80 1.73
CA ILE A 296 10.35 6.06 0.98
C ILE A 296 11.77 6.60 0.94
N GLU A 297 12.51 6.46 1.99
CA GLU A 297 13.89 6.93 2.09
C GLU A 297 14.90 6.05 1.31
N GLY A 298 14.53 4.83 0.99
CA GLY A 298 15.31 3.88 0.21
C GLY A 298 15.87 2.75 1.01
#